data_cdd4e5f5bcc897e6a74df94ae5580b8b
#
_entry.id   cdd4e5f5bcc897e6a74df94ae5580b8b
#
_cell.length_a   1.000
_cell.length_b   1.000
_cell.length_c   1.000
_cell.angle_alpha   90.00
_cell.angle_beta   90.00
_cell.angle_gamma   90.00
#
_symmetry.space_group_name_H-M   'P 1'
#
loop_
_entity.id
_entity.type
_entity.pdbx_description
1 polymer ?
#
loop_
_entity_poly.entity_id
_entity_poly.type
_entity_poly.pdbx_seq_one_letter_code
_entity_poly.pdbx_strand_id
1 'polypeptide(L)'
;MDSEKIELRKLLFKHSAEASNLLRSDYNGLNTALTRYLNFIDGQPVTRAFIEDCVANHLPSGFDKNAEIDEVNSDPYTIFNFPPSCEGESAVTYLVLKAIVDRKLCQSFHLLLGYAHGSRKYDDMAEGFLNDVARRLVNGVNQAITLKGIELGLDESVTQVNNFGNSGAAIASQTTNGSSTTINQSNGIDV
;
A
#
# COMPACT_ATOMS: atom_id res chain seq x y z
N MET A 1 5.55 -19.28 -20.81
CA MET A 1 4.45 -19.47 -19.82
C MET A 1 4.95 -19.79 -18.41
N ASP A 2 5.78 -20.81 -18.20
CA ASP A 2 6.30 -21.09 -16.83
C ASP A 2 7.29 -20.04 -16.32
N SER A 3 8.10 -19.45 -17.19
CA SER A 3 9.06 -18.38 -16.82
C SER A 3 8.35 -17.12 -16.32
N GLU A 4 7.27 -16.69 -16.98
CA GLU A 4 6.49 -15.50 -16.57
C GLU A 4 5.81 -15.70 -15.23
N LYS A 5 5.27 -16.90 -14.98
CA LYS A 5 4.70 -17.26 -13.67
C LYS A 5 5.73 -17.21 -12.55
N ILE A 6 6.94 -17.71 -12.83
CA ILE A 6 8.04 -17.66 -11.85
C ILE A 6 8.44 -16.21 -11.54
N GLU A 7 8.59 -15.39 -12.57
CA GLU A 7 8.95 -13.97 -12.38
C GLU A 7 7.86 -13.19 -11.63
N LEU A 8 6.59 -13.49 -11.89
CA LEU A 8 5.49 -12.86 -11.16
C LEU A 8 5.44 -13.28 -9.68
N ARG A 9 5.72 -14.56 -9.36
CA ARG A 9 5.86 -15.01 -7.97
C ARG A 9 7.00 -14.30 -7.25
N LYS A 10 8.13 -14.15 -7.92
CA LYS A 10 9.26 -13.38 -7.39
C LYS A 10 8.89 -11.92 -7.15
N LEU A 11 8.11 -11.32 -8.06
CA LEU A 11 7.63 -9.94 -7.94
C LEU A 11 6.71 -9.80 -6.72
N LEU A 12 5.74 -10.70 -6.53
CA LEU A 12 4.86 -10.73 -5.34
C LEU A 12 5.68 -10.78 -4.05
N PHE A 13 6.65 -11.68 -3.98
CA PHE A 13 7.51 -11.80 -2.79
C PHE A 13 8.32 -10.52 -2.53
N LYS A 14 8.93 -9.94 -3.58
CA LYS A 14 9.68 -8.69 -3.46
C LYS A 14 8.78 -7.53 -3.06
N HIS A 15 7.58 -7.44 -3.65
CA HIS A 15 6.60 -6.41 -3.28
C HIS A 15 6.22 -6.51 -1.80
N SER A 16 5.90 -7.71 -1.31
CA SER A 16 5.57 -7.93 0.11
C SER A 16 6.70 -7.47 1.04
N ALA A 17 7.94 -7.75 0.68
CA ALA A 17 9.11 -7.34 1.47
C ALA A 17 9.29 -5.81 1.47
N GLU A 18 9.21 -5.16 0.30
CA GLU A 18 9.37 -3.71 0.19
C GLU A 18 8.20 -2.96 0.85
N ALA A 19 6.97 -3.44 0.70
CA ALA A 19 5.79 -2.90 1.36
C ALA A 19 5.89 -3.01 2.90
N SER A 20 6.32 -4.16 3.40
CA SER A 20 6.54 -4.36 4.84
C SER A 20 7.62 -3.44 5.40
N ASN A 21 8.73 -3.27 4.67
CA ASN A 21 9.79 -2.34 5.06
C ASN A 21 9.30 -0.89 5.10
N LEU A 22 8.50 -0.48 4.11
CA LEU A 22 7.89 0.85 4.09
C LEU A 22 6.96 1.06 5.28
N LEU A 23 5.96 0.17 5.44
CA LEU A 23 4.89 0.35 6.43
C LEU A 23 5.34 0.20 7.90
N ARG A 24 6.56 -0.29 8.13
CA ARG A 24 7.20 -0.39 9.46
C ARG A 24 8.29 0.65 9.70
N SER A 25 8.50 1.56 8.76
CA SER A 25 9.51 2.59 8.95
C SER A 25 9.08 3.60 10.01
N ASP A 26 10.05 4.08 10.79
CA ASP A 26 9.88 5.17 11.73
C ASP A 26 10.01 6.54 11.05
N TYR A 27 9.85 7.60 11.81
CA TYR A 27 9.99 8.97 11.31
C TYR A 27 11.35 9.24 10.65
N ASN A 28 12.44 8.73 11.23
CA ASN A 28 13.79 8.95 10.70
C ASN A 28 14.04 8.18 9.40
N GLY A 29 13.47 6.99 9.29
CA GLY A 29 13.58 6.11 8.13
C GLY A 29 12.63 6.43 6.99
N LEU A 30 11.59 7.25 7.23
CA LEU A 30 10.47 7.47 6.32
C LEU A 30 10.90 7.87 4.90
N ASN A 31 11.79 8.85 4.77
CA ASN A 31 12.27 9.30 3.44
C ASN A 31 12.99 8.18 2.67
N THR A 32 13.84 7.41 3.36
CA THR A 32 14.58 6.30 2.74
C THR A 32 13.65 5.18 2.32
N ALA A 33 12.69 4.84 3.17
CA ALA A 33 11.73 3.78 2.89
C ALA A 33 10.78 4.13 1.74
N LEU A 34 10.26 5.37 1.70
CA LEU A 34 9.45 5.87 0.58
C LEU A 34 10.23 5.89 -0.72
N THR A 35 11.43 6.44 -0.72
CA THR A 35 12.30 6.49 -1.92
C THR A 35 12.55 5.08 -2.45
N ARG A 36 12.87 4.14 -1.57
CA ARG A 36 13.13 2.75 -1.95
C ARG A 36 11.90 2.07 -2.54
N TYR A 37 10.73 2.26 -1.94
CA TYR A 37 9.49 1.68 -2.43
C TYR A 37 9.06 2.26 -3.79
N LEU A 38 9.16 3.58 -3.99
CA LEU A 38 8.89 4.22 -5.28
C LEU A 38 9.84 3.73 -6.36
N ASN A 39 11.14 3.62 -6.06
CA ASN A 39 12.12 3.06 -6.98
C ASN A 39 11.82 1.59 -7.32
N PHE A 40 11.32 0.82 -6.37
CA PHE A 40 10.87 -0.56 -6.64
C PHE A 40 9.72 -0.56 -7.64
N ILE A 41 8.68 0.29 -7.45
CA ILE A 41 7.55 0.41 -8.39
C ILE A 41 8.04 0.78 -9.79
N ASP A 42 8.89 1.81 -9.90
CA ASP A 42 9.40 2.31 -11.18
C ASP A 42 10.33 1.30 -11.87
N GLY A 43 11.00 0.46 -11.09
CA GLY A 43 11.95 -0.54 -11.59
C GLY A 43 11.32 -1.85 -12.08
N GLN A 44 10.06 -2.12 -11.80
CA GLN A 44 9.39 -3.37 -12.19
C GLN A 44 8.40 -3.12 -13.34
N PRO A 45 8.49 -3.84 -14.48
CA PRO A 45 7.63 -3.56 -15.64
C PRO A 45 6.13 -3.63 -15.33
N VAL A 46 5.69 -4.59 -14.54
CA VAL A 46 4.26 -4.80 -14.21
C VAL A 46 3.72 -3.65 -13.36
N THR A 47 4.43 -3.27 -12.30
CA THR A 47 3.99 -2.19 -11.40
C THR A 47 4.08 -0.83 -12.06
N ARG A 48 5.14 -0.60 -12.86
CA ARG A 48 5.29 0.63 -13.63
C ARG A 48 4.16 0.80 -14.64
N ALA A 49 3.85 -0.24 -15.44
CA ALA A 49 2.77 -0.18 -16.42
C ALA A 49 1.41 0.10 -15.74
N PHE A 50 1.15 -0.51 -14.58
CA PHE A 50 -0.04 -0.22 -13.80
C PHE A 50 -0.11 1.27 -13.38
N ILE A 51 0.97 1.83 -12.84
CA ILE A 51 0.99 3.24 -12.42
C ILE A 51 0.87 4.19 -13.62
N GLU A 52 1.55 3.89 -14.73
CA GLU A 52 1.44 4.69 -15.95
C GLU A 52 -0.01 4.72 -16.47
N ASP A 53 -0.71 3.59 -16.46
CA ASP A 53 -2.13 3.52 -16.82
C ASP A 53 -3.01 4.32 -15.84
N CYS A 54 -2.83 4.14 -14.53
CA CYS A 54 -3.54 4.88 -13.50
C CYS A 54 -3.40 6.41 -13.69
N VAL A 55 -2.18 6.89 -13.90
CA VAL A 55 -1.90 8.32 -14.08
C VAL A 55 -2.47 8.85 -15.39
N ALA A 56 -2.41 8.06 -16.48
CA ALA A 56 -2.89 8.51 -17.78
C ALA A 56 -4.41 8.56 -17.87
N ASN A 57 -5.12 7.61 -17.23
CA ASN A 57 -6.54 7.37 -17.48
C ASN A 57 -7.46 7.61 -16.27
N HIS A 58 -6.94 7.67 -15.05
CA HIS A 58 -7.75 7.72 -13.83
C HIS A 58 -7.44 8.90 -12.90
N LEU A 59 -6.54 9.79 -13.32
CA LEU A 59 -6.23 10.99 -12.54
C LEU A 59 -7.43 11.96 -12.57
N PRO A 60 -7.84 12.53 -11.43
CA PRO A 60 -8.93 13.52 -11.41
C PRO A 60 -8.63 14.71 -12.29
N SER A 61 -9.68 15.23 -12.98
CA SER A 61 -9.53 16.42 -13.82
C SER A 61 -9.05 17.61 -13.00
N GLY A 62 -8.00 18.28 -13.47
CA GLY A 62 -7.43 19.45 -12.80
C GLY A 62 -6.57 19.12 -11.56
N PHE A 63 -6.25 17.86 -11.30
CA PHE A 63 -5.37 17.49 -10.19
C PHE A 63 -3.98 18.11 -10.35
N ASP A 64 -3.53 18.84 -9.34
CA ASP A 64 -2.17 19.38 -9.23
C ASP A 64 -1.55 18.92 -7.91
N LYS A 65 -0.61 17.97 -8.02
CA LYS A 65 0.09 17.40 -6.87
C LYS A 65 0.81 18.43 -6.00
N ASN A 66 1.29 19.53 -6.60
CA ASN A 66 2.01 20.56 -5.85
C ASN A 66 1.04 21.42 -5.06
N ALA A 67 -0.10 21.81 -5.66
CA ALA A 67 -1.14 22.54 -4.97
C ALA A 67 -1.70 21.72 -3.78
N GLU A 68 -1.99 20.44 -3.97
CA GLU A 68 -2.43 19.54 -2.90
C GLU A 68 -1.41 19.45 -1.75
N ILE A 69 -0.12 19.29 -2.07
CA ILE A 69 0.92 19.22 -1.04
C ILE A 69 1.08 20.56 -0.33
N ASP A 70 1.01 21.67 -1.03
CA ASP A 70 1.12 23.00 -0.44
C ASP A 70 -0.07 23.29 0.49
N GLU A 71 -1.28 22.88 0.12
CA GLU A 71 -2.46 22.98 0.96
C GLU A 71 -2.30 22.17 2.26
N VAL A 72 -2.00 20.88 2.17
CA VAL A 72 -1.81 20.01 3.33
C VAL A 72 -0.65 20.46 4.21
N ASN A 73 0.45 20.96 3.61
CA ASN A 73 1.61 21.42 4.37
C ASN A 73 1.42 22.81 4.98
N SER A 74 0.43 23.58 4.55
CA SER A 74 0.11 24.92 5.10
C SER A 74 -0.87 24.87 6.26
N ASP A 75 -1.78 23.90 6.26
CA ASP A 75 -2.78 23.71 7.32
C ASP A 75 -2.64 22.31 7.94
N PRO A 76 -2.21 22.24 9.21
CA PRO A 76 -1.94 20.99 9.91
C PRO A 76 -3.18 20.13 10.18
N TYR A 77 -4.38 20.61 9.86
CA TYR A 77 -5.63 19.87 10.00
C TYR A 77 -6.15 19.37 8.65
N THR A 78 -5.55 19.80 7.56
CA THR A 78 -5.88 19.33 6.20
C THR A 78 -5.15 18.02 5.91
N ILE A 79 -5.84 17.09 5.27
CA ILE A 79 -5.31 15.82 4.79
C ILE A 79 -5.54 15.69 3.28
N PHE A 80 -4.78 14.84 2.61
CA PHE A 80 -4.97 14.57 1.19
C PHE A 80 -6.35 13.99 0.90
N ASN A 81 -6.95 14.42 -0.22
CA ASN A 81 -8.19 13.89 -0.71
C ASN A 81 -7.93 12.87 -1.82
N PHE A 82 -8.49 11.67 -1.69
CA PHE A 82 -8.28 10.58 -2.63
C PHE A 82 -9.57 10.23 -3.39
N PRO A 83 -9.47 9.94 -4.71
CA PRO A 83 -10.60 9.43 -5.47
C PRO A 83 -11.10 8.09 -4.92
N PRO A 84 -12.38 7.74 -5.12
CA PRO A 84 -12.94 6.50 -4.60
C PRO A 84 -12.55 5.25 -5.41
N SER A 85 -12.01 5.40 -6.63
CA SER A 85 -11.54 4.25 -7.44
C SER A 85 -10.13 3.86 -7.05
N CYS A 86 -9.83 2.57 -7.07
CA CYS A 86 -8.49 2.04 -6.74
C CYS A 86 -7.40 2.61 -7.65
N GLU A 87 -7.68 2.71 -8.94
CA GLU A 87 -6.77 3.25 -9.95
C GLU A 87 -6.52 4.76 -9.73
N GLY A 88 -7.59 5.54 -9.51
CA GLY A 88 -7.48 6.98 -9.23
C GLY A 88 -6.76 7.24 -7.90
N GLU A 89 -7.08 6.48 -6.86
CA GLU A 89 -6.40 6.52 -5.57
C GLU A 89 -4.91 6.21 -5.71
N SER A 90 -4.56 5.17 -6.48
CA SER A 90 -3.17 4.79 -6.76
C SER A 90 -2.42 5.87 -7.55
N ALA A 91 -3.06 6.50 -8.55
CA ALA A 91 -2.49 7.58 -9.34
C ALA A 91 -2.14 8.79 -8.46
N VAL A 92 -3.12 9.28 -7.69
CA VAL A 92 -2.94 10.43 -6.79
C VAL A 92 -1.88 10.14 -5.74
N THR A 93 -1.97 8.99 -5.07
CA THR A 93 -1.02 8.62 -4.01
C THR A 93 0.41 8.52 -4.54
N TYR A 94 0.60 7.88 -5.71
CA TYR A 94 1.93 7.78 -6.31
C TYR A 94 2.54 9.16 -6.62
N LEU A 95 1.77 10.05 -7.25
CA LEU A 95 2.24 11.38 -7.61
C LEU A 95 2.54 12.25 -6.39
N VAL A 96 1.70 12.17 -5.36
CA VAL A 96 1.88 12.90 -4.09
C VAL A 96 3.13 12.39 -3.38
N LEU A 97 3.28 11.07 -3.17
CA LEU A 97 4.45 10.51 -2.49
C LEU A 97 5.75 10.81 -3.24
N LYS A 98 5.74 10.73 -4.57
CA LYS A 98 6.91 11.09 -5.38
C LYS A 98 7.29 12.55 -5.22
N ALA A 99 6.33 13.46 -5.26
CA ALA A 99 6.58 14.89 -5.07
C ALA A 99 7.02 15.22 -3.63
N ILE A 100 6.49 14.54 -2.61
CA ILE A 100 6.93 14.66 -1.21
C ILE A 100 8.42 14.29 -1.08
N VAL A 101 8.83 13.16 -1.69
CA VAL A 101 10.24 12.72 -1.69
C VAL A 101 11.12 13.72 -2.44
N ASP A 102 10.74 14.13 -3.66
CA ASP A 102 11.49 15.05 -4.50
C ASP A 102 11.68 16.42 -3.83
N ARG A 103 10.65 16.89 -3.14
CA ARG A 103 10.66 18.17 -2.39
C ARG A 103 11.26 18.05 -0.99
N LYS A 104 11.70 16.85 -0.55
CA LYS A 104 12.26 16.56 0.78
C LYS A 104 11.31 16.89 1.93
N LEU A 105 10.03 16.66 1.75
CA LEU A 105 8.97 16.96 2.72
C LEU A 105 8.58 15.75 3.59
N CYS A 106 9.23 14.61 3.47
CA CYS A 106 8.91 13.39 4.21
C CYS A 106 8.92 13.57 5.74
N GLN A 107 9.68 14.53 6.24
CA GLN A 107 9.79 14.86 7.65
C GLN A 107 9.17 16.24 7.97
N SER A 108 8.31 16.78 7.10
CA SER A 108 7.59 18.02 7.40
C SER A 108 6.61 17.79 8.53
N PHE A 109 6.78 18.55 9.62
CA PHE A 109 5.89 18.48 10.78
C PHE A 109 4.44 18.77 10.40
N HIS A 110 4.18 19.81 9.61
CA HIS A 110 2.83 20.21 9.24
C HIS A 110 2.14 19.13 8.39
N LEU A 111 2.86 18.59 7.40
CA LEU A 111 2.34 17.52 6.55
C LEU A 111 1.97 16.25 7.33
N LEU A 112 2.78 15.89 8.33
CA LEU A 112 2.56 14.68 9.11
C LEU A 112 1.55 14.88 10.25
N LEU A 113 1.37 16.10 10.72
CA LEU A 113 0.50 16.39 11.88
C LEU A 113 -0.97 16.06 11.60
N GLY A 114 -1.47 16.24 10.37
CA GLY A 114 -2.82 15.83 9.96
C GLY A 114 -3.11 14.35 10.16
N TYR A 115 -2.06 13.52 10.17
CA TYR A 115 -2.14 12.05 10.34
C TYR A 115 -1.77 11.56 11.74
N ALA A 116 -1.57 12.48 12.68
CA ALA A 116 -1.12 12.15 14.03
C ALA A 116 -2.18 11.50 14.93
N HIS A 117 -3.46 11.51 14.52
CA HIS A 117 -4.59 11.01 15.31
C HIS A 117 -4.59 11.45 16.78
N GLY A 118 -4.17 12.72 17.02
CA GLY A 118 -4.08 13.31 18.35
C GLY A 118 -2.76 13.07 19.09
N SER A 119 -1.84 12.30 18.55
CA SER A 119 -0.50 12.13 19.12
C SER A 119 0.40 13.34 18.82
N ARG A 120 1.43 13.54 19.67
CA ARG A 120 2.48 14.53 19.47
C ARG A 120 3.85 13.89 19.20
N LYS A 121 3.91 12.57 19.07
CA LYS A 121 5.14 11.85 18.77
C LYS A 121 5.35 11.75 17.26
N TYR A 122 6.55 12.04 16.81
CA TYR A 122 6.90 12.00 15.40
C TYR A 122 6.73 10.61 14.78
N ASP A 123 7.02 9.54 15.52
CA ASP A 123 6.84 8.17 15.04
C ASP A 123 5.36 7.83 14.85
N ASP A 124 4.47 8.27 15.75
CA ASP A 124 3.02 8.06 15.61
C ASP A 124 2.46 8.87 14.41
N MET A 125 2.99 10.06 14.14
CA MET A 125 2.65 10.85 12.94
C MET A 125 3.10 10.14 11.65
N ALA A 126 4.32 9.61 11.64
CA ALA A 126 4.84 8.86 10.50
C ALA A 126 4.04 7.57 10.29
N GLU A 127 3.72 6.84 11.35
CA GLU A 127 2.86 5.64 11.28
C GLU A 127 1.47 5.97 10.72
N GLY A 128 0.83 7.04 11.22
CA GLY A 128 -0.47 7.50 10.71
C GLY A 128 -0.41 7.85 9.22
N PHE A 129 0.60 8.62 8.80
CA PHE A 129 0.81 8.95 7.38
C PHE A 129 1.04 7.70 6.52
N LEU A 130 1.85 6.75 6.99
CA LEU A 130 2.07 5.49 6.28
C LEU A 130 0.78 4.66 6.16
N ASN A 131 -0.01 4.63 7.22
CA ASN A 131 -1.27 3.88 7.23
C ASN A 131 -2.36 4.53 6.38
N ASP A 132 -2.50 5.85 6.43
CA ASP A 132 -3.60 6.56 5.79
C ASP A 132 -3.28 6.96 4.34
N VAL A 133 -2.00 7.13 4.00
CA VAL A 133 -1.56 7.54 2.67
C VAL A 133 -0.81 6.44 1.95
N ALA A 134 0.39 6.05 2.41
CA ALA A 134 1.25 5.15 1.66
C ALA A 134 0.64 3.76 1.45
N ARG A 135 -0.13 3.25 2.41
CA ARG A 135 -0.83 1.96 2.32
C ARG A 135 -1.78 1.87 1.13
N ARG A 136 -2.39 2.98 0.70
CA ARG A 136 -3.27 3.02 -0.47
C ARG A 136 -2.54 2.58 -1.72
N LEU A 137 -1.35 3.14 -1.96
CA LEU A 137 -0.50 2.74 -3.08
C LEU A 137 -0.03 1.29 -2.97
N VAL A 138 0.36 0.86 -1.76
CA VAL A 138 0.76 -0.54 -1.50
C VAL A 138 -0.37 -1.51 -1.88
N ASN A 139 -1.60 -1.20 -1.49
CA ASN A 139 -2.77 -2.04 -1.78
C ASN A 139 -3.09 -2.05 -3.29
N GLY A 140 -3.06 -0.90 -3.96
CA GLY A 140 -3.29 -0.81 -5.40
C GLY A 140 -2.27 -1.61 -6.21
N VAL A 141 -0.98 -1.47 -5.89
CA VAL A 141 0.10 -2.24 -6.52
C VAL A 141 -0.05 -3.75 -6.25
N ASN A 142 -0.39 -4.12 -5.02
CA ASN A 142 -0.63 -5.53 -4.67
C ASN A 142 -1.79 -6.12 -5.49
N GLN A 143 -2.88 -5.38 -5.62
CA GLN A 143 -4.03 -5.79 -6.44
C GLN A 143 -3.64 -5.97 -7.91
N ALA A 144 -2.88 -5.03 -8.49
CA ALA A 144 -2.43 -5.12 -9.88
C ALA A 144 -1.56 -6.36 -10.14
N ILE A 145 -0.60 -6.67 -9.24
CA ILE A 145 0.23 -7.86 -9.36
C ILE A 145 -0.61 -9.13 -9.21
N THR A 146 -1.59 -9.13 -8.29
CA THR A 146 -2.50 -10.26 -8.07
C THR A 146 -3.38 -10.53 -9.30
N LEU A 147 -3.98 -9.49 -9.88
CA LEU A 147 -4.78 -9.60 -11.10
C LEU A 147 -3.95 -10.14 -12.26
N LYS A 148 -2.71 -9.68 -12.42
CA LYS A 148 -1.78 -10.24 -13.41
C LYS A 148 -1.48 -11.72 -13.17
N GLY A 149 -1.42 -12.14 -11.91
CA GLY A 149 -1.29 -13.55 -11.52
C GLY A 149 -2.47 -14.39 -11.98
N ILE A 150 -3.68 -13.90 -11.76
CA ILE A 150 -4.92 -14.56 -12.18
C ILE A 150 -4.97 -14.69 -13.71
N GLU A 151 -4.63 -13.63 -14.45
CA GLU A 151 -4.56 -13.65 -15.93
C GLU A 151 -3.59 -14.72 -16.45
N LEU A 152 -2.49 -14.95 -15.75
CA LEU A 152 -1.51 -15.97 -16.10
C LEU A 152 -1.88 -17.37 -15.58
N GLY A 153 -3.00 -17.53 -14.88
CA GLY A 153 -3.45 -18.81 -14.32
C GLY A 153 -2.53 -19.29 -13.20
N LEU A 154 -2.09 -18.39 -12.32
CA LEU A 154 -1.51 -18.77 -11.03
C LEU A 154 -2.63 -19.26 -10.11
N ASP A 155 -2.37 -20.37 -9.38
CA ASP A 155 -3.31 -20.87 -8.38
C ASP A 155 -3.60 -19.82 -7.31
N GLU A 156 -4.86 -19.71 -6.85
CA GLU A 156 -5.30 -18.77 -5.81
C GLU A 156 -4.49 -18.87 -4.52
N SER A 157 -3.95 -20.03 -4.20
CA SER A 157 -3.09 -20.25 -3.03
C SER A 157 -1.77 -19.43 -3.07
N VAL A 158 -1.34 -19.00 -4.24
CA VAL A 158 -0.12 -18.19 -4.45
C VAL A 158 -0.44 -16.69 -4.48
N THR A 159 -1.68 -16.35 -4.77
CA THR A 159 -2.18 -14.96 -4.83
C THR A 159 -2.81 -14.49 -3.53
N GLN A 160 -2.56 -15.18 -2.40
CA GLN A 160 -3.04 -14.69 -1.10
C GLN A 160 -2.56 -13.26 -0.88
N VAL A 161 -3.53 -12.37 -0.95
CA VAL A 161 -3.36 -10.94 -0.69
C VAL A 161 -2.83 -10.80 0.74
N ASN A 162 -1.58 -10.41 0.89
CA ASN A 162 -1.09 -9.94 2.17
C ASN A 162 -1.85 -8.66 2.51
N ASN A 163 -2.92 -8.79 3.27
CA ASN A 163 -3.65 -7.65 3.81
C ASN A 163 -2.72 -6.90 4.78
N PHE A 164 -2.02 -5.92 4.26
CA PHE A 164 -1.19 -5.02 5.03
C PHE A 164 -2.08 -4.08 5.87
N GLY A 165 -2.86 -4.59 6.79
CA GLY A 165 -3.60 -3.65 7.59
C GLY A 165 -4.84 -4.07 8.32
N ASN A 166 -5.08 -5.34 8.52
CA ASN A 166 -6.10 -5.73 9.48
C ASN A 166 -5.49 -6.66 10.51
N SER A 167 -5.24 -6.15 11.71
CA SER A 167 -4.99 -6.96 12.90
C SER A 167 -6.31 -7.60 13.37
N GLY A 168 -7.00 -8.29 12.47
CA GLY A 168 -8.26 -8.96 12.72
C GLY A 168 -8.40 -10.13 11.77
N ALA A 169 -8.15 -11.33 12.30
CA ALA A 169 -8.52 -12.63 11.74
C ALA A 169 -8.08 -12.90 10.29
N ALA A 170 -6.91 -13.48 10.12
CA ALA A 170 -6.60 -14.25 8.92
C ALA A 170 -7.57 -15.45 8.87
N ILE A 171 -8.59 -15.39 8.02
CA ILE A 171 -9.35 -16.56 7.65
C ILE A 171 -8.50 -17.33 6.65
N ALA A 172 -7.70 -18.27 7.14
CA ALA A 172 -7.07 -19.26 6.30
C ALA A 172 -8.16 -20.23 5.82
N SER A 173 -8.72 -20.00 4.64
CA SER A 173 -9.49 -21.03 3.95
C SER A 173 -8.51 -22.02 3.33
N GLN A 174 -8.15 -23.06 4.06
CA GLN A 174 -7.54 -24.25 3.47
C GLN A 174 -8.62 -25.03 2.75
N THR A 175 -8.65 -24.96 1.44
CA THR A 175 -9.40 -25.91 0.64
C THR A 175 -8.49 -27.12 0.43
N THR A 176 -8.55 -28.08 1.36
CA THR A 176 -8.00 -29.41 1.11
C THR A 176 -9.08 -30.23 0.41
N ASN A 177 -8.75 -30.75 -0.78
CA ASN A 177 -9.55 -31.79 -1.43
C ASN A 177 -9.71 -32.98 -0.46
N GLY A 178 -10.94 -33.22 -0.03
CA GLY A 178 -11.42 -34.47 0.47
C GLY A 178 -10.90 -34.94 1.83
N SER A 179 -11.29 -34.27 2.92
CA SER A 179 -11.52 -34.89 4.23
C SER A 179 -12.11 -33.85 5.18
N SER A 180 -13.34 -34.07 5.59
CA SER A 180 -14.03 -33.22 6.59
C SER A 180 -13.38 -33.40 7.95
N THR A 181 -12.74 -32.38 8.46
CA THR A 181 -12.30 -32.31 9.86
C THR A 181 -13.25 -31.40 10.62
N THR A 182 -14.06 -31.96 11.49
CA THR A 182 -14.95 -31.23 12.40
C THR A 182 -14.12 -30.66 13.53
N ILE A 183 -14.01 -29.32 13.64
CA ILE A 183 -13.39 -28.66 14.78
C ILE A 183 -14.51 -28.38 15.81
N ASN A 184 -14.52 -29.11 16.89
CA ASN A 184 -15.33 -28.79 18.06
C ASN A 184 -14.69 -27.64 18.84
N GLN A 185 -15.30 -26.48 18.84
CA GLN A 185 -15.01 -25.44 19.82
C GLN A 185 -15.77 -25.76 21.12
N SER A 186 -15.03 -26.14 22.15
CA SER A 186 -15.55 -26.20 23.52
C SER A 186 -15.43 -24.80 24.14
N ASN A 187 -16.56 -24.13 24.28
CA ASN A 187 -16.65 -22.97 25.15
C ASN A 187 -16.69 -23.48 26.60
N GLY A 188 -15.59 -23.39 27.30
CA GLY A 188 -15.54 -23.55 28.75
C GLY A 188 -16.01 -22.26 29.43
N ILE A 189 -17.21 -22.24 29.94
CA ILE A 189 -17.66 -21.29 30.95
C ILE A 189 -17.48 -22.01 32.27
N ASP A 190 -16.53 -21.58 33.08
CA ASP A 190 -16.47 -21.96 34.50
C ASP A 190 -16.95 -20.79 35.34
N VAL A 191 -17.81 -21.16 36.25
CA VAL A 191 -18.58 -20.40 37.27
C VAL A 191 -17.66 -19.87 38.37
#